data_9674166be7a309cfb0c311ed455ccbba
#
_entry.id   9674166be7a309cfb0c311ed455ccbba
#
_cell.length_a   1.000
_cell.length_b   1.000
_cell.length_c   1.000
_cell.angle_alpha   90.00
_cell.angle_beta   90.00
_cell.angle_gamma   90.00
#
_symmetry.space_group_name_H-M   'P 1'
#
loop_
_entity.id
_entity.type
_entity.pdbx_description
1 polymer ?
#
loop_
_entity_poly.entity_id
_entity_poly.type
_entity_poly.pdbx_seq_one_letter_code
_entity_poly.pdbx_strand_id
1 'polypeptide(L)'
;MTEAAYYLPLQAKRVLWLCLMQAYFNDSQDDDSDVLPLFKISVSDYVKYFNVATSVASRDVKAGVNALGESTVTFYPKEGEFEEVKRPWLAEAGMKRGRGSWQIEFNYKVMPFLVGLTSQFTTYSLYDCGQLNSVRVIRLYESLCQFRSTGVWITTHDWLCERFMLPTSQKNNIAEMKRTFLEPALKKINEKTPLKVSYTTEEDGRLLFNFLDKKQ
;
A
#
# COMPACT_ATOMS: atom_id res chain seq x y z
N MET A 1 4.25 0.74 8.79
CA MET A 1 4.04 1.28 7.41
C MET A 1 3.26 2.57 7.37
N THR A 2 2.40 2.81 8.31
CA THR A 2 1.66 4.07 8.45
C THR A 2 2.56 5.30 8.64
N GLU A 3 3.80 5.11 9.11
CA GLU A 3 4.75 6.19 9.35
C GLU A 3 5.53 6.67 8.12
N ALA A 4 5.40 6.00 6.98
CA ALA A 4 6.04 6.42 5.74
C ALA A 4 5.05 7.13 4.81
N ALA A 5 5.50 8.21 4.16
CA ALA A 5 4.75 8.91 3.14
C ALA A 5 5.19 8.45 1.74
N TYR A 6 4.25 8.06 0.91
CA TYR A 6 4.48 7.74 -0.49
C TYR A 6 3.20 7.83 -1.31
N TYR A 7 3.36 8.02 -2.60
CA TYR A 7 2.31 7.86 -3.57
C TYR A 7 2.78 6.89 -4.66
N LEU A 8 1.98 5.88 -4.92
CA LEU A 8 2.18 4.94 -6.02
C LEU A 8 0.89 4.88 -6.84
N PRO A 9 0.94 4.98 -8.17
CA PRO A 9 -0.24 4.71 -9.00
C PRO A 9 -0.71 3.27 -8.83
N LEU A 10 -1.95 2.97 -9.18
CA LEU A 10 -2.57 1.66 -8.94
C LEU A 10 -1.75 0.51 -9.54
N GLN A 11 -1.19 0.69 -10.72
CA GLN A 11 -0.36 -0.30 -11.39
C GLN A 11 0.91 -0.62 -10.58
N ALA A 12 1.59 0.40 -10.06
CA ALA A 12 2.77 0.23 -9.22
C ALA A 12 2.42 -0.46 -7.88
N LYS A 13 1.28 -0.09 -7.28
CA LYS A 13 0.79 -0.73 -6.06
C LYS A 13 0.48 -2.21 -6.29
N ARG A 14 -0.13 -2.56 -7.42
CA ARG A 14 -0.41 -3.95 -7.80
C ARG A 14 0.88 -4.76 -8.04
N VAL A 15 1.87 -4.19 -8.71
CA VAL A 15 3.20 -4.82 -8.88
C VAL A 15 3.87 -5.04 -7.53
N LEU A 16 3.87 -4.04 -6.65
CA LEU A 16 4.37 -4.17 -5.28
C LEU A 16 3.70 -5.33 -4.55
N TRP A 17 2.39 -5.46 -4.62
CA TRP A 17 1.67 -6.58 -3.99
C TRP A 17 2.07 -7.95 -4.53
N LEU A 18 2.27 -8.09 -5.85
CA LEU A 18 2.74 -9.35 -6.41
C LEU A 18 4.12 -9.73 -5.89
N CYS A 19 5.01 -8.75 -5.67
CA CYS A 19 6.31 -9.00 -5.04
C CYS A 19 6.15 -9.44 -3.58
N LEU A 20 5.33 -8.72 -2.81
CA LEU A 20 5.11 -9.04 -1.39
C LEU A 20 4.47 -10.42 -1.17
N MET A 21 3.60 -10.86 -2.08
CA MET A 21 3.08 -12.23 -2.06
C MET A 21 4.18 -13.27 -2.20
N GLN A 22 5.14 -13.05 -3.10
CA GLN A 22 6.26 -13.97 -3.26
C GLN A 22 7.14 -14.02 -2.00
N ALA A 23 7.39 -12.87 -1.35
CA ALA A 23 8.11 -12.82 -0.08
C ALA A 23 7.41 -13.66 1.00
N TYR A 24 6.08 -13.53 1.13
CA TYR A 24 5.30 -14.28 2.11
C TYR A 24 5.36 -15.80 1.90
N PHE A 25 5.32 -16.27 0.65
CA PHE A 25 5.40 -17.71 0.34
C PHE A 25 6.81 -18.27 0.43
N ASN A 26 7.85 -17.44 0.30
CA ASN A 26 9.26 -17.88 0.37
C ASN A 26 9.82 -17.86 1.80
N ASP A 27 9.24 -17.12 2.73
CA ASP A 27 9.65 -17.04 4.14
C ASP A 27 9.45 -18.38 4.91
N SER A 28 8.85 -19.38 4.23
CA SER A 28 8.65 -20.74 4.75
C SER A 28 9.80 -21.70 4.41
N GLN A 29 10.82 -21.26 3.73
CA GLN A 29 12.02 -22.05 3.46
C GLN A 29 13.22 -21.36 4.09
N ASP A 30 13.78 -22.01 5.12
CA ASP A 30 15.02 -21.66 5.79
C ASP A 30 16.15 -21.45 4.77
N ASP A 31 16.36 -20.23 4.34
CA ASP A 31 17.54 -19.86 3.56
C ASP A 31 18.25 -18.69 4.28
N ASP A 32 19.30 -19.07 5.02
CA ASP A 32 20.20 -18.18 5.78
C ASP A 32 21.15 -17.41 4.82
N SER A 33 20.62 -16.96 3.66
CA SER A 33 21.39 -16.20 2.70
C SER A 33 21.19 -14.70 2.89
N ASP A 34 22.27 -13.96 3.10
CA ASP A 34 22.36 -12.49 3.08
C ASP A 34 21.97 -11.86 1.71
N VAL A 35 21.47 -12.66 0.78
CA VAL A 35 21.07 -12.22 -0.56
C VAL A 35 19.66 -11.67 -0.52
N LEU A 36 19.51 -10.41 -0.90
CA LEU A 36 18.19 -9.77 -1.03
C LEU A 36 17.31 -10.54 -2.03
N PRO A 37 16.04 -10.77 -1.70
CA PRO A 37 15.16 -11.55 -2.55
C PRO A 37 14.93 -10.86 -3.90
N LEU A 38 15.16 -11.60 -4.98
CA LEU A 38 14.88 -11.20 -6.35
C LEU A 38 13.46 -11.61 -6.73
N PHE A 39 12.59 -10.64 -6.91
CA PHE A 39 11.18 -10.88 -7.25
C PHE A 39 10.99 -11.04 -8.76
N LYS A 40 10.17 -12.02 -9.15
CA LYS A 40 9.83 -12.29 -10.57
C LYS A 40 8.36 -12.02 -10.79
N ILE A 41 8.04 -11.01 -11.59
CA ILE A 41 6.66 -10.65 -11.92
C ILE A 41 6.38 -11.02 -13.38
N SER A 42 5.27 -11.71 -13.61
CA SER A 42 4.81 -12.03 -14.96
C SER A 42 3.48 -11.35 -15.29
N VAL A 43 3.25 -11.14 -16.60
CA VAL A 43 1.94 -10.66 -17.08
C VAL A 43 0.84 -11.65 -16.74
N SER A 44 1.12 -12.96 -16.73
CA SER A 44 0.14 -14.00 -16.37
C SER A 44 -0.29 -13.93 -14.92
N ASP A 45 0.64 -13.64 -13.99
CA ASP A 45 0.29 -13.44 -12.57
C ASP A 45 -0.61 -12.23 -12.40
N TYR A 46 -0.28 -11.12 -13.08
CA TYR A 46 -1.11 -9.92 -13.02
C TYR A 46 -2.53 -10.17 -13.54
N VAL A 47 -2.70 -10.91 -14.67
CA VAL A 47 -4.01 -11.34 -15.18
C VAL A 47 -4.75 -12.16 -14.14
N LYS A 48 -4.08 -13.16 -13.55
CA LYS A 48 -4.67 -14.11 -12.59
C LYS A 48 -5.21 -13.39 -11.34
N TYR A 49 -4.42 -12.49 -10.76
CA TYR A 49 -4.77 -11.86 -9.48
C TYR A 49 -5.69 -10.65 -9.62
N PHE A 50 -5.63 -9.92 -10.73
CA PHE A 50 -6.41 -8.68 -10.90
C PHE A 50 -7.55 -8.80 -11.92
N ASN A 51 -7.74 -9.98 -12.49
CA ASN A 51 -8.82 -10.28 -13.45
C ASN A 51 -8.94 -9.23 -14.58
N VAL A 52 -7.84 -8.93 -15.24
CA VAL A 52 -7.76 -7.98 -16.36
C VAL A 52 -7.34 -8.70 -17.65
N ALA A 53 -7.67 -8.13 -18.81
CA ALA A 53 -7.24 -8.68 -20.10
C ALA A 53 -5.71 -8.67 -20.22
N THR A 54 -5.12 -9.64 -20.92
CA THR A 54 -3.65 -9.78 -21.09
C THR A 54 -3.00 -8.53 -21.68
N SER A 55 -3.66 -7.87 -22.65
CA SER A 55 -3.15 -6.62 -23.24
C SER A 55 -3.09 -5.48 -22.21
N VAL A 56 -4.07 -5.41 -21.33
CA VAL A 56 -4.10 -4.44 -20.21
C VAL A 56 -3.02 -4.79 -19.20
N ALA A 57 -2.91 -6.06 -18.80
CA ALA A 57 -1.89 -6.53 -17.86
C ALA A 57 -0.47 -6.23 -18.34
N SER A 58 -0.17 -6.49 -19.61
CA SER A 58 1.15 -6.20 -20.19
C SER A 58 1.53 -4.72 -20.09
N ARG A 59 0.60 -3.82 -20.42
CA ARG A 59 0.78 -2.38 -20.28
C ARG A 59 0.92 -1.96 -18.82
N ASP A 60 0.05 -2.48 -17.95
CA ASP A 60 -0.03 -2.10 -16.55
C ASP A 60 1.18 -2.58 -15.75
N VAL A 61 1.71 -3.79 -16.00
CA VAL A 61 2.95 -4.29 -15.39
C VAL A 61 4.12 -3.37 -15.76
N LYS A 62 4.28 -3.05 -17.05
CA LYS A 62 5.34 -2.13 -17.51
C LYS A 62 5.22 -0.77 -16.86
N ALA A 63 4.02 -0.17 -16.87
CA ALA A 63 3.77 1.13 -16.24
C ALA A 63 4.01 1.07 -14.72
N GLY A 64 3.61 -0.02 -14.07
CA GLY A 64 3.78 -0.21 -12.63
C GLY A 64 5.24 -0.34 -12.21
N VAL A 65 6.04 -1.11 -12.94
CA VAL A 65 7.48 -1.26 -12.69
C VAL A 65 8.21 0.06 -12.90
N ASN A 66 7.93 0.77 -13.99
CA ASN A 66 8.52 2.08 -14.25
C ASN A 66 8.18 3.08 -13.14
N ALA A 67 6.91 3.15 -12.75
CA ALA A 67 6.47 4.05 -11.70
C ALA A 67 7.10 3.72 -10.33
N LEU A 68 7.35 2.44 -10.02
CA LEU A 68 8.12 2.04 -8.83
C LEU A 68 9.56 2.53 -8.91
N GLY A 69 10.22 2.35 -10.07
CA GLY A 69 11.60 2.78 -10.28
C GLY A 69 11.80 4.29 -10.17
N GLU A 70 10.79 5.07 -10.56
CA GLU A 70 10.81 6.54 -10.53
C GLU A 70 10.34 7.13 -9.19
N SER A 71 9.72 6.31 -8.33
CA SER A 71 9.12 6.77 -7.08
C SER A 71 10.06 6.61 -5.89
N THR A 72 9.81 7.44 -4.87
CA THR A 72 10.48 7.36 -3.58
C THR A 72 9.48 7.16 -2.45
N VAL A 73 9.98 6.63 -1.34
CA VAL A 73 9.27 6.58 -0.06
C VAL A 73 9.99 7.49 0.93
N THR A 74 9.21 8.31 1.63
CA THR A 74 9.71 9.21 2.67
C THR A 74 9.43 8.61 4.03
N PHE A 75 10.48 8.44 4.82
CA PHE A 75 10.42 7.99 6.20
C PHE A 75 10.64 9.16 7.14
N TYR A 76 10.02 9.11 8.31
CA TYR A 76 10.16 10.10 9.38
C TYR A 76 10.69 9.37 10.64
N PRO A 77 12.03 9.24 10.77
CA PRO A 77 12.62 8.62 11.93
C PRO A 77 12.26 9.38 13.21
N LYS A 78 11.97 8.64 14.30
CA LYS A 78 11.74 9.24 15.62
C LYS A 78 13.03 9.60 16.33
N GLU A 79 14.12 8.96 15.93
CA GLU A 79 15.45 9.10 16.52
C GLU A 79 16.49 9.25 15.41
N GLY A 80 17.63 9.86 15.73
CA GLY A 80 18.74 10.08 14.79
C GLY A 80 18.86 11.52 14.36
N GLU A 81 19.71 11.74 13.36
CA GLU A 81 20.09 13.10 12.87
C GLU A 81 19.10 13.68 11.85
N PHE A 82 18.20 12.85 11.30
CA PHE A 82 17.35 13.24 10.18
C PHE A 82 15.87 13.28 10.59
N GLU A 83 15.21 14.38 10.30
CA GLU A 83 13.75 14.51 10.42
C GLU A 83 13.02 13.76 9.29
N GLU A 84 13.64 13.71 8.12
CA GLU A 84 13.09 13.09 6.92
C GLU A 84 14.17 12.36 6.13
N VAL A 85 13.86 11.13 5.65
CA VAL A 85 14.74 10.36 4.77
C VAL A 85 13.98 9.86 3.55
N LYS A 86 14.41 10.24 2.34
CA LYS A 86 13.85 9.74 1.07
C LYS A 86 14.68 8.59 0.53
N ARG A 87 14.00 7.52 0.13
CA ARG A 87 14.63 6.33 -0.44
C ARG A 87 13.91 5.91 -1.72
N PRO A 88 14.63 5.56 -2.80
CA PRO A 88 14.00 4.92 -3.97
C PRO A 88 13.44 3.55 -3.56
N TRP A 89 12.36 3.13 -4.20
CA TRP A 89 11.77 1.81 -3.96
C TRP A 89 12.67 0.69 -4.48
N LEU A 90 13.21 0.85 -5.68
CA LEU A 90 13.97 -0.18 -6.38
C LEU A 90 15.46 0.12 -6.38
N ALA A 91 16.26 -0.93 -6.24
CA ALA A 91 17.68 -0.95 -6.59
C ALA A 91 17.84 -1.24 -8.08
N GLU A 92 17.10 -2.24 -8.59
CA GLU A 92 17.12 -2.63 -9.99
C GLU A 92 15.76 -3.16 -10.47
N ALA A 93 15.47 -2.96 -11.76
CA ALA A 93 14.35 -3.61 -12.44
C ALA A 93 14.74 -3.96 -13.89
N GLY A 94 14.67 -5.23 -14.25
CA GLY A 94 15.01 -5.74 -15.57
C GLY A 94 13.85 -6.47 -16.23
N MET A 95 13.57 -6.16 -17.50
CA MET A 95 12.61 -6.91 -18.31
C MET A 95 13.33 -8.03 -19.07
N LYS A 96 12.86 -9.27 -18.91
CA LYS A 96 13.41 -10.41 -19.68
C LYS A 96 13.01 -10.33 -21.14
N ARG A 97 13.97 -10.56 -22.03
CA ARG A 97 13.73 -10.56 -23.48
C ARG A 97 12.69 -11.62 -23.85
N GLY A 98 11.64 -11.21 -24.58
CA GLY A 98 10.65 -12.09 -25.22
C GLY A 98 9.64 -12.80 -24.35
N ARG A 99 9.54 -12.53 -23.02
CA ARG A 99 8.67 -13.32 -22.12
C ARG A 99 7.69 -12.55 -21.26
N GLY A 100 7.55 -11.24 -21.42
CA GLY A 100 6.58 -10.46 -20.63
C GLY A 100 6.75 -10.62 -19.11
N SER A 101 7.97 -10.85 -18.64
CA SER A 101 8.32 -11.01 -17.23
C SER A 101 9.41 -10.03 -16.81
N TRP A 102 9.35 -9.64 -15.55
CA TRP A 102 10.24 -8.68 -14.94
C TRP A 102 10.96 -9.31 -13.75
N GLN A 103 12.20 -8.90 -13.53
CA GLN A 103 12.93 -9.12 -12.29
C GLN A 103 13.05 -7.79 -11.57
N ILE A 104 12.77 -7.78 -10.29
CA ILE A 104 12.72 -6.58 -9.46
C ILE A 104 13.53 -6.83 -8.19
N GLU A 105 14.46 -5.93 -7.91
CA GLU A 105 15.21 -5.87 -6.69
C GLU A 105 14.84 -4.59 -5.95
N PHE A 106 14.38 -4.70 -4.70
CA PHE A 106 14.09 -3.55 -3.87
C PHE A 106 15.36 -2.98 -3.24
N ASN A 107 15.35 -1.69 -2.98
CA ASN A 107 16.39 -1.07 -2.19
C ASN A 107 16.47 -1.72 -0.80
N TYR A 108 17.66 -2.19 -0.40
CA TYR A 108 17.86 -2.92 0.85
C TYR A 108 17.40 -2.11 2.09
N LYS A 109 17.51 -0.76 2.05
CA LYS A 109 17.02 0.12 3.13
C LYS A 109 15.50 0.24 3.19
N VAL A 110 14.79 -0.23 2.16
CA VAL A 110 13.33 -0.30 2.12
C VAL A 110 12.82 -1.68 2.52
N MET A 111 13.67 -2.71 2.44
CA MET A 111 13.29 -4.09 2.75
C MET A 111 12.71 -4.31 4.15
N PRO A 112 13.27 -3.79 5.26
CA PRO A 112 12.67 -3.96 6.58
C PRO A 112 11.25 -3.41 6.66
N PHE A 113 10.97 -2.34 5.90
CA PHE A 113 9.67 -1.76 5.76
C PHE A 113 8.72 -2.66 4.95
N LEU A 114 9.20 -3.33 3.91
CA LEU A 114 8.44 -4.29 3.11
C LEU A 114 8.13 -5.58 3.91
N VAL A 115 9.08 -6.09 4.68
CA VAL A 115 8.88 -7.24 5.56
C VAL A 115 7.82 -6.93 6.62
N GLY A 116 7.84 -5.75 7.23
CA GLY A 116 6.75 -5.30 8.10
C GLY A 116 5.39 -5.23 7.41
N LEU A 117 5.36 -5.08 6.06
CA LEU A 117 4.16 -5.20 5.25
C LEU A 117 3.67 -6.63 5.12
N THR A 118 4.58 -7.57 4.81
CA THR A 118 4.19 -8.97 4.60
C THR A 118 3.57 -9.58 5.84
N SER A 119 4.07 -9.27 7.04
CA SER A 119 3.48 -9.70 8.30
C SER A 119 2.03 -9.21 8.49
N GLN A 120 1.65 -8.12 7.82
CA GLN A 120 0.29 -7.56 7.86
C GLN A 120 -0.61 -8.08 6.74
N PHE A 121 -0.07 -8.69 5.68
CA PHE A 121 -0.84 -9.31 4.61
C PHE A 121 -1.75 -10.44 5.08
N THR A 122 -1.45 -11.06 6.22
CA THR A 122 -2.32 -12.04 6.87
C THR A 122 -3.63 -11.45 7.37
N THR A 123 -3.71 -10.13 7.53
CA THR A 123 -4.88 -9.44 8.09
C THR A 123 -5.85 -8.92 7.04
N TYR A 124 -5.43 -8.87 5.76
CA TYR A 124 -6.31 -8.50 4.65
C TYR A 124 -5.94 -9.27 3.38
N SER A 125 -6.95 -9.58 2.57
CA SER A 125 -6.76 -10.29 1.32
C SER A 125 -6.43 -9.30 0.19
N LEU A 126 -5.54 -9.71 -0.73
CA LEU A 126 -5.31 -8.97 -1.98
C LEU A 126 -6.57 -8.85 -2.83
N TYR A 127 -7.48 -9.83 -2.69
CA TYR A 127 -8.77 -9.78 -3.34
C TYR A 127 -9.57 -8.55 -2.90
N ASP A 128 -9.60 -8.27 -1.60
CA ASP A 128 -10.29 -7.09 -1.06
C ASP A 128 -9.68 -5.79 -1.59
N CYS A 129 -8.36 -5.71 -1.61
CA CYS A 129 -7.65 -4.56 -2.20
C CYS A 129 -7.93 -4.44 -3.71
N GLY A 130 -8.04 -5.56 -4.42
CA GLY A 130 -8.36 -5.59 -5.85
C GLY A 130 -9.74 -5.01 -6.19
N GLN A 131 -10.69 -5.03 -5.26
CA GLN A 131 -12.02 -4.42 -5.40
C GLN A 131 -11.99 -2.89 -5.25
N LEU A 132 -10.92 -2.34 -4.68
CA LEU A 132 -10.74 -0.90 -4.46
C LEU A 132 -9.93 -0.29 -5.60
N ASN A 133 -10.53 0.63 -6.36
CA ASN A 133 -9.93 1.22 -7.57
C ASN A 133 -9.17 2.53 -7.32
N SER A 134 -8.97 2.92 -6.06
CA SER A 134 -8.28 4.15 -5.68
C SER A 134 -7.16 3.86 -4.70
N VAL A 135 -5.95 4.25 -5.06
CA VAL A 135 -4.74 4.04 -4.24
C VAL A 135 -4.89 4.63 -2.83
N ARG A 136 -5.49 5.80 -2.70
CA ARG A 136 -5.73 6.42 -1.38
C ARG A 136 -6.75 5.65 -0.56
N VAL A 137 -7.79 5.11 -1.20
CA VAL A 137 -8.79 4.25 -0.52
C VAL A 137 -8.16 2.94 -0.08
N ILE A 138 -7.34 2.33 -0.94
CA ILE A 138 -6.58 1.11 -0.60
C ILE A 138 -5.67 1.39 0.59
N ARG A 139 -4.94 2.50 0.57
CA ARG A 139 -4.05 2.85 1.66
C ARG A 139 -4.78 3.10 2.98
N LEU A 140 -5.96 3.72 2.92
CA LEU A 140 -6.83 3.87 4.09
C LEU A 140 -7.26 2.50 4.63
N TYR A 141 -7.68 1.60 3.75
CA TYR A 141 -8.04 0.23 4.11
C TYR A 141 -6.87 -0.53 4.75
N GLU A 142 -5.68 -0.46 4.16
CA GLU A 142 -4.45 -1.04 4.73
C GLU A 142 -4.14 -0.47 6.13
N SER A 143 -4.30 0.84 6.31
CA SER A 143 -4.09 1.49 7.62
C SER A 143 -5.09 1.00 8.66
N LEU A 144 -6.36 0.84 8.30
CA LEU A 144 -7.38 0.27 9.20
C LEU A 144 -7.05 -1.18 9.56
N CYS A 145 -6.61 -1.99 8.58
CA CYS A 145 -6.28 -3.40 8.80
C CYS A 145 -5.13 -3.60 9.80
N GLN A 146 -4.21 -2.64 9.94
CA GLN A 146 -3.16 -2.71 10.96
C GLN A 146 -3.69 -2.72 12.40
N PHE A 147 -4.83 -2.10 12.61
CA PHE A 147 -5.50 -2.03 13.92
C PHE A 147 -6.71 -2.96 14.00
N ARG A 148 -6.79 -3.98 13.12
CA ARG A 148 -7.95 -4.87 13.00
C ARG A 148 -8.23 -5.63 14.30
N SER A 149 -7.18 -6.00 15.05
CA SER A 149 -7.30 -6.69 16.33
C SER A 149 -7.94 -5.84 17.42
N THR A 150 -7.72 -4.53 17.40
CA THR A 150 -8.29 -3.58 18.36
C THR A 150 -9.63 -3.01 17.90
N GLY A 151 -9.88 -2.99 16.58
CA GLY A 151 -11.07 -2.37 15.98
C GLY A 151 -11.11 -0.84 16.08
N VAL A 152 -10.02 -0.22 16.53
CA VAL A 152 -9.94 1.23 16.77
C VAL A 152 -8.64 1.80 16.23
N TRP A 153 -8.74 2.93 15.55
CA TRP A 153 -7.60 3.71 15.11
C TRP A 153 -7.86 5.21 15.30
N ILE A 154 -6.91 5.90 15.93
CA ILE A 154 -6.97 7.35 16.17
C ILE A 154 -5.87 8.02 15.37
N THR A 155 -6.21 9.12 14.68
CA THR A 155 -5.25 9.90 13.90
C THR A 155 -5.66 11.36 13.83
N THR A 156 -4.77 12.22 13.29
CA THR A 156 -5.05 13.63 13.06
C THR A 156 -5.28 13.93 11.59
N HIS A 157 -5.91 15.08 11.30
CA HIS A 157 -6.05 15.60 9.93
C HIS A 157 -4.68 15.77 9.27
N ASP A 158 -3.74 16.40 9.96
CA ASP A 158 -2.39 16.67 9.43
C ASP A 158 -1.65 15.39 9.10
N TRP A 159 -1.72 14.39 9.98
CA TRP A 159 -1.13 13.08 9.76
C TRP A 159 -1.66 12.42 8.49
N LEU A 160 -3.00 12.41 8.29
CA LEU A 160 -3.60 11.89 7.07
C LEU A 160 -3.14 12.66 5.83
N CYS A 161 -3.10 13.99 5.92
CA CYS A 161 -2.71 14.83 4.79
C CYS A 161 -1.26 14.59 4.35
N GLU A 162 -0.36 14.47 5.30
CA GLU A 162 1.06 14.19 5.03
C GLU A 162 1.26 12.77 4.50
N ARG A 163 0.77 11.77 5.23
CA ARG A 163 1.02 10.37 4.92
C ARG A 163 0.35 9.90 3.64
N PHE A 164 -0.84 10.44 3.32
CA PHE A 164 -1.54 10.12 2.06
C PHE A 164 -1.22 11.08 0.92
N MET A 165 -0.34 12.06 1.16
CA MET A 165 0.03 13.09 0.17
C MET A 165 -1.23 13.72 -0.45
N LEU A 166 -2.12 14.21 0.42
CA LEU A 166 -3.38 14.81 0.00
C LEU A 166 -3.13 16.18 -0.66
N PRO A 167 -3.99 16.63 -1.57
CA PRO A 167 -3.84 17.93 -2.22
C PRO A 167 -4.01 19.09 -1.22
N THR A 168 -3.43 20.24 -1.56
CA THR A 168 -3.42 21.43 -0.70
C THR A 168 -4.82 21.88 -0.26
N SER A 169 -5.82 21.75 -1.13
CA SER A 169 -7.21 22.06 -0.79
C SER A 169 -7.74 21.24 0.39
N GLN A 170 -7.35 19.97 0.48
CA GLN A 170 -7.72 19.08 1.58
C GLN A 170 -6.85 19.29 2.83
N LYS A 171 -5.57 19.68 2.65
CA LYS A 171 -4.67 20.01 3.75
C LYS A 171 -5.15 21.24 4.52
N ASN A 172 -5.63 22.25 3.82
CA ASN A 172 -6.05 23.51 4.41
C ASN A 172 -7.50 23.50 4.93
N ASN A 173 -8.26 22.44 4.63
CA ASN A 173 -9.67 22.38 4.99
C ASN A 173 -10.09 20.95 5.32
N ILE A 174 -10.26 20.67 6.61
CA ILE A 174 -10.69 19.35 7.11
C ILE A 174 -12.10 18.97 6.60
N ALA A 175 -13.01 19.91 6.44
CA ALA A 175 -14.36 19.63 5.93
C ALA A 175 -14.28 19.19 4.46
N GLU A 176 -13.42 19.83 3.66
CA GLU A 176 -13.17 19.44 2.29
C GLU A 176 -12.53 18.04 2.21
N MET A 177 -11.56 17.74 3.06
CA MET A 177 -10.94 16.41 3.14
C MET A 177 -11.99 15.34 3.51
N LYS A 178 -12.84 15.59 4.49
CA LYS A 178 -13.92 14.67 4.88
C LYS A 178 -14.85 14.41 3.71
N ARG A 179 -15.37 15.47 3.08
CA ARG A 179 -16.36 15.40 2.00
C ARG A 179 -15.80 14.73 0.73
N THR A 180 -14.58 15.06 0.32
CA THR A 180 -14.05 14.66 -1.00
C THR A 180 -13.16 13.40 -0.95
N PHE A 181 -12.63 13.05 0.22
CA PHE A 181 -11.79 11.88 0.38
C PHE A 181 -12.35 10.89 1.40
N LEU A 182 -12.53 11.29 2.65
CA LEU A 182 -12.75 10.34 3.74
C LEU A 182 -14.11 9.63 3.63
N GLU A 183 -15.19 10.36 3.52
CA GLU A 183 -16.55 9.80 3.42
C GLU A 183 -16.73 8.92 2.18
N PRO A 184 -16.32 9.34 0.95
CA PRO A 184 -16.36 8.47 -0.21
C PRO A 184 -15.46 7.22 -0.08
N ALA A 185 -14.31 7.35 0.60
CA ALA A 185 -13.41 6.23 0.83
C ALA A 185 -14.03 5.19 1.78
N LEU A 186 -14.58 5.63 2.91
CA LEU A 186 -15.25 4.75 3.87
C LEU A 186 -16.48 4.07 3.26
N LYS A 187 -17.26 4.79 2.46
CA LYS A 187 -18.37 4.18 1.72
C LYS A 187 -17.89 3.03 0.84
N LYS A 188 -16.82 3.21 0.05
CA LYS A 188 -16.25 2.16 -0.80
C LYS A 188 -15.70 0.98 0.02
N ILE A 189 -15.00 1.25 1.12
CA ILE A 189 -14.48 0.21 2.02
C ILE A 189 -15.66 -0.59 2.57
N ASN A 190 -16.69 0.08 3.07
CA ASN A 190 -17.89 -0.56 3.60
C ASN A 190 -18.67 -1.38 2.56
N GLU A 191 -18.66 -1.00 1.30
CA GLU A 191 -19.35 -1.73 0.23
C GLU A 191 -18.54 -2.92 -0.30
N LYS A 192 -17.22 -2.78 -0.42
CA LYS A 192 -16.35 -3.66 -1.22
C LYS A 192 -15.42 -4.55 -0.41
N THR A 193 -15.35 -4.37 0.91
CA THR A 193 -14.44 -5.15 1.77
C THR A 193 -15.20 -5.79 2.94
N PRO A 194 -14.59 -6.74 3.65
CA PRO A 194 -15.17 -7.32 4.86
C PRO A 194 -15.33 -6.34 6.03
N LEU A 195 -14.66 -5.19 6.02
CA LEU A 195 -14.74 -4.23 7.11
C LEU A 195 -16.04 -3.41 7.07
N LYS A 196 -16.60 -3.16 8.25
CA LYS A 196 -17.58 -2.11 8.50
C LYS A 196 -16.91 -1.02 9.33
N VAL A 197 -16.79 0.18 8.77
CA VAL A 197 -16.02 1.29 9.33
C VAL A 197 -16.91 2.50 9.51
N SER A 198 -16.77 3.17 10.65
CA SER A 198 -17.32 4.50 10.94
C SER A 198 -16.23 5.38 11.53
N TYR A 199 -16.45 6.69 11.60
CA TYR A 199 -15.55 7.60 12.31
C TYR A 199 -16.33 8.67 13.07
N THR A 200 -15.71 9.20 14.11
CA THR A 200 -16.13 10.39 14.85
C THR A 200 -14.98 11.40 14.87
N THR A 201 -15.31 12.65 15.15
CA THR A 201 -14.31 13.68 15.42
C THR A 201 -14.37 13.98 16.89
N GLU A 202 -13.25 13.78 17.57
CA GLU A 202 -13.10 14.04 19.00
C GLU A 202 -13.05 15.55 19.28
N GLU A 203 -13.25 15.95 20.54
CA GLU A 203 -13.24 17.35 20.98
C GLU A 203 -11.89 18.05 20.66
N ASP A 204 -10.79 17.33 20.68
CA ASP A 204 -9.45 17.81 20.32
C ASP A 204 -9.16 17.82 18.82
N GLY A 205 -10.16 17.52 17.98
CA GLY A 205 -10.06 17.50 16.52
C GLY A 205 -9.48 16.23 15.93
N ARG A 206 -9.10 15.24 16.73
CA ARG A 206 -8.65 13.93 16.23
C ARG A 206 -9.81 13.16 15.58
N LEU A 207 -9.46 12.30 14.64
CA LEU A 207 -10.38 11.39 13.97
C LEU A 207 -10.25 10.02 14.62
N LEU A 208 -11.33 9.55 15.23
CA LEU A 208 -11.45 8.22 15.82
C LEU A 208 -12.21 7.31 14.85
N PHE A 209 -11.54 6.31 14.32
CA PHE A 209 -12.13 5.27 13.50
C PHE A 209 -12.51 4.07 14.36
N ASN A 210 -13.76 3.62 14.21
CA ASN A 210 -14.26 2.38 14.79
C ASN A 210 -14.63 1.41 13.67
N PHE A 211 -14.17 0.18 13.72
CA PHE A 211 -14.41 -0.79 12.68
C PHE A 211 -14.43 -2.23 13.22
N LEU A 212 -15.13 -3.08 12.50
CA LEU A 212 -15.28 -4.49 12.80
C LEU A 212 -15.42 -5.28 11.50
N ASP A 213 -15.17 -6.57 11.57
CA ASP A 213 -15.48 -7.48 10.48
C ASP A 213 -17.00 -7.68 10.36
N LYS A 214 -17.50 -7.59 9.12
CA LYS A 214 -18.88 -7.97 8.84
C LYS A 214 -19.03 -9.47 9.16
N LYS A 215 -20.08 -9.82 9.88
CA LYS A 215 -20.44 -11.23 10.04
C LYS A 215 -20.73 -11.80 8.64
N GLN A 216 -20.05 -12.89 8.33
CA GLN A 216 -20.37 -13.72 7.17
C GLN A 216 -21.74 -14.34 7.34
#